data_07589113c302a64dd2c92fdae81d8a49
#
_entry.id   07589113c302a64dd2c92fdae81d8a49
#
_cell.length_a   1.000
_cell.length_b   1.000
_cell.length_c   1.000
_cell.angle_alpha   90.00
_cell.angle_beta   90.00
_cell.angle_gamma   90.00
#
_symmetry.space_group_name_H-M   'P 1'
#
loop_
_entity.id
_entity.type
_entity.pdbx_description
1 polymer ?
#
loop_
_entity_poly.entity_id
_entity_poly.type
_entity_poly.pdbx_seq_one_letter_code
_entity_poly.pdbx_strand_id
1 'polypeptide(L)' 'MTAFHLVAGALSVALLAYLLVALLAPEKLG' A
#
# COMPACT_ATOMS: atom_id res chain seq x y z
N MET A 1 7.24 -12.46 16.83
CA MET A 1 7.31 -11.83 15.52
C MET A 1 7.80 -12.83 14.50
N THR A 2 7.05 -13.02 13.48
CA THR A 2 7.37 -13.99 12.44
C THR A 2 7.49 -13.30 11.09
N ALA A 3 8.06 -14.01 10.12
CA ALA A 3 8.17 -13.49 8.76
C ALA A 3 6.79 -13.16 8.18
N PHE A 4 5.79 -13.92 8.54
CA PHE A 4 4.43 -13.65 8.10
C PHE A 4 3.95 -12.29 8.56
N HIS A 5 4.30 -11.92 9.78
CA HIS A 5 3.90 -10.63 10.32
C HIS A 5 4.54 -9.49 9.53
N LEU A 6 5.81 -9.65 9.19
CA LEU A 6 6.52 -8.64 8.42
C LEU A 6 5.94 -8.50 7.01
N VAL A 7 5.66 -9.63 6.38
CA VAL A 7 5.08 -9.63 5.03
C VAL A 7 3.70 -8.99 5.05
N ALA A 8 2.89 -9.34 6.03
CA ALA A 8 1.55 -8.78 6.14
C ALA A 8 1.59 -7.26 6.33
N GLY A 9 2.52 -6.80 7.18
CA GLY A 9 2.68 -5.37 7.40
C GLY A 9 3.10 -4.64 6.14
N ALA A 10 4.06 -5.21 5.41
CA ALA A 10 4.54 -4.61 4.17
C ALA A 10 3.41 -4.53 3.13
N LEU A 11 2.63 -5.59 3.00
CA LEU A 11 1.51 -5.61 2.06
C LEU A 11 0.46 -4.59 2.44
N SER A 12 0.18 -4.47 3.73
CA SER A 12 -0.82 -3.52 4.20
C SER A 12 -0.40 -2.09 3.89
N VAL A 13 0.86 -1.75 4.16
CA VAL A 13 1.37 -0.43 3.87
C VAL A 13 1.34 -0.14 2.38
N ALA A 14 1.71 -1.11 1.57
CA ALA A 14 1.69 -0.95 0.12
C ALA A 14 0.29 -0.67 -0.39
N LEU A 15 -0.69 -1.40 0.11
CA LEU A 15 -2.07 -1.20 -0.30
C LEU A 15 -2.60 0.17 0.14
N LEU A 16 -2.27 0.58 1.35
CA LEU A 16 -2.67 1.88 1.84
C LEU A 16 -2.07 2.99 1.01
N ALA A 17 -0.79 2.89 0.70
CA ALA A 17 -0.13 3.88 -0.13
C ALA A 17 -0.76 3.94 -1.52
N TYR A 18 -1.08 2.78 -2.08
CA TYR A 18 -1.71 2.71 -3.39
C TYR A 18 -3.06 3.44 -3.39
N LEU A 19 -3.86 3.18 -2.37
CA LEU A 19 -5.17 3.82 -2.27
C LEU A 19 -5.05 5.32 -2.07
N LEU A 20 -4.09 5.75 -1.27
CA LEU A 20 -3.87 7.17 -1.05
C LEU A 20 -3.49 7.89 -2.33
N VAL A 21 -2.60 7.30 -3.10
CA VAL A 21 -2.19 7.87 -4.38
C VAL A 21 -3.37 7.93 -5.34
N ALA A 22 -4.20 6.89 -5.36
CA ALA A 22 -5.36 6.84 -6.23
C ALA A 22 -6.36 7.94 -5.91
N LEU A 23 -6.47 8.30 -4.64
CA LEU A 23 -7.40 9.36 -4.22
C LEU A 23 -6.84 10.74 -4.45
N LEU A 24 -5.55 10.93 -4.15
CA LEU A 24 -4.92 12.24 -4.23
C LEU A 24 -4.54 12.64 -5.65
N ALA A 25 -4.05 11.69 -6.43
CA ALA A 25 -3.60 11.97 -7.78
C ALA A 25 -3.90 10.81 -8.71
N PRO A 26 -5.18 10.53 -8.98
CA PRO A 26 -5.55 9.43 -9.87
C PRO A 26 -5.09 9.64 -11.30
N GLU A 27 -4.88 10.88 -11.69
CA GLU A 27 -4.48 11.20 -13.05
C GLU A 27 -3.06 10.77 -13.35
N LYS A 28 -2.22 10.70 -12.35
CA LYS A 28 -0.82 10.33 -12.56
C LYS A 28 -0.67 8.87 -12.95
N LEU A 29 -1.65 8.05 -12.59
CA LEU A 29 -1.60 6.63 -12.92
C LEU A 29 -2.22 6.33 -14.28
N GLY A 30 -3.05 7.19 -14.76
CA GLY A 30 -3.77 6.99 -16.02
C GLY A 30 -2.99 7.29 -17.27
#